data_109686aad2adb14df759ae57111acf67
#
_entry.id   109686aad2adb14df759ae57111acf67
#
_cell.length_a   1.000
_cell.length_b   1.000
_cell.length_c   1.000
_cell.angle_alpha   90.00
_cell.angle_beta   90.00
_cell.angle_gamma   90.00
#
_symmetry.space_group_name_H-M   'P 1'
#
loop_
_entity.id
_entity.type
_entity.pdbx_description
1 polymer ?
#
loop_
_entity_poly.entity_id
_entity_poly.type
_entity_poly.pdbx_seq_one_letter_code
_entity_poly.pdbx_strand_id
1 'polypeptide(L)'
;EMNTDMVPTGARDDIESGEFWNEEWANIAGALFFEWLNDLIDDEEYNLSSIFRLVPNFELCKEQHVSYTKFIDNFQNGFENKLKEKVLIPVEGEKKNILSDTILDTTGFTSSEIITDEDFYKVTGYVISLPANELRGNADFEKVQKRYLEQFQKQEQIFTKENLLSLCDNSNFQKWLQKTEHNNAFLSFLINKEWLSDFNKKAIFLGENKSLYTADQIFFNIDQYKDDIAAFIHHVPYLS
;
A
#
# COMPACT_ATOMS: atom_id res chain seq x y z
N GLU A 1 -17.00 -4.22 -25.33
CA GLU A 1 -17.73 -5.43 -25.80
C GLU A 1 -16.73 -6.40 -26.39
N MET A 2 -16.44 -7.52 -25.73
CA MET A 2 -15.64 -8.57 -26.34
C MET A 2 -16.49 -9.34 -27.33
N ASN A 3 -16.17 -9.25 -28.60
CA ASN A 3 -16.77 -10.13 -29.61
C ASN A 3 -15.88 -11.38 -29.72
N THR A 4 -16.31 -12.46 -29.06
CA THR A 4 -15.57 -13.73 -29.04
C THR A 4 -16.44 -14.83 -29.59
N ASP A 5 -15.82 -15.77 -30.31
CA ASP A 5 -16.50 -16.96 -30.85
C ASP A 5 -16.73 -18.01 -29.75
N MET A 6 -17.35 -17.60 -28.63
CA MET A 6 -17.67 -18.49 -27.52
C MET A 6 -18.80 -19.45 -27.89
N VAL A 7 -18.76 -20.69 -27.38
CA VAL A 7 -19.79 -21.66 -27.55
C VAL A 7 -20.96 -21.28 -26.63
N PRO A 8 -22.13 -20.93 -27.20
CA PRO A 8 -23.33 -20.59 -26.44
C PRO A 8 -24.00 -21.84 -25.90
N THR A 9 -24.84 -21.66 -24.87
CA THR A 9 -25.82 -22.70 -24.45
C THR A 9 -26.78 -23.06 -25.59
N GLY A 10 -27.46 -24.19 -25.47
CA GLY A 10 -28.45 -24.62 -26.46
C GLY A 10 -29.57 -23.56 -26.69
N ALA A 11 -29.88 -22.73 -25.69
CA ALA A 11 -30.85 -21.64 -25.79
C ALA A 11 -30.25 -20.35 -26.40
N ARG A 12 -28.92 -20.27 -26.55
CA ARG A 12 -28.16 -19.12 -27.04
C ARG A 12 -28.29 -17.83 -26.17
N ASP A 13 -28.75 -18.00 -24.97
CA ASP A 13 -28.91 -16.91 -23.99
C ASP A 13 -27.74 -16.81 -22.99
N ASP A 14 -26.82 -17.77 -23.08
CA ASP A 14 -25.72 -17.90 -22.15
C ASP A 14 -24.50 -18.59 -22.79
N ILE A 15 -23.41 -18.70 -22.04
CA ILE A 15 -22.16 -19.38 -22.42
C ILE A 15 -22.14 -20.76 -21.79
N GLU A 16 -21.83 -21.82 -22.59
CA GLU A 16 -21.69 -23.17 -22.05
C GLU A 16 -20.45 -23.24 -21.14
N SER A 17 -20.70 -23.31 -19.83
CA SER A 17 -19.65 -23.43 -18.82
C SER A 17 -19.09 -24.84 -18.79
N GLY A 18 -17.81 -25.02 -19.06
CA GLY A 18 -17.15 -26.33 -19.08
C GLY A 18 -16.77 -26.82 -20.47
N GLU A 19 -17.12 -26.07 -21.50
CA GLU A 19 -16.55 -26.29 -22.82
C GLU A 19 -15.10 -25.78 -22.83
N PHE A 20 -14.18 -26.66 -23.21
CA PHE A 20 -12.74 -26.35 -23.23
C PHE A 20 -12.42 -25.07 -24.01
N TRP A 21 -13.09 -24.83 -25.11
CA TRP A 21 -12.90 -23.62 -25.91
C TRP A 21 -13.26 -22.34 -25.16
N ASN A 22 -14.36 -22.35 -24.42
CA ASN A 22 -14.79 -21.20 -23.62
C ASN A 22 -13.83 -20.96 -22.44
N GLU A 23 -13.27 -22.01 -21.84
CA GLU A 23 -12.28 -21.92 -20.76
C GLU A 23 -10.96 -21.33 -21.29
N GLU A 24 -10.48 -21.76 -22.46
CA GLU A 24 -9.29 -21.18 -23.09
C GLU A 24 -9.48 -19.71 -23.48
N TRP A 25 -10.65 -19.36 -24.03
CA TRP A 25 -10.97 -17.96 -24.31
C TRP A 25 -11.04 -17.11 -23.06
N ALA A 26 -11.56 -17.62 -21.95
CA ALA A 26 -11.58 -16.92 -20.68
C ALA A 26 -10.14 -16.61 -20.20
N ASN A 27 -9.24 -17.58 -20.31
CA ASN A 27 -7.83 -17.40 -19.95
C ASN A 27 -7.15 -16.31 -20.80
N ILE A 28 -7.33 -16.40 -22.14
CA ILE A 28 -6.83 -15.39 -23.08
C ILE A 28 -7.42 -14.01 -22.76
N ALA A 29 -8.72 -13.92 -22.51
CA ALA A 29 -9.40 -12.69 -22.18
C ALA A 29 -8.88 -12.06 -20.87
N GLY A 30 -8.56 -12.86 -19.87
CA GLY A 30 -7.93 -12.41 -18.63
C GLY A 30 -6.54 -11.80 -18.88
N ALA A 31 -5.75 -12.46 -19.71
CA ALA A 31 -4.43 -11.93 -20.10
C ALA A 31 -4.54 -10.62 -20.90
N LEU A 32 -5.48 -10.53 -21.85
CA LEU A 32 -5.72 -9.31 -22.62
C LEU A 32 -6.28 -8.18 -21.76
N PHE A 33 -7.09 -8.50 -20.76
CA PHE A 33 -7.58 -7.52 -19.80
C PHE A 33 -6.44 -6.91 -18.97
N PHE A 34 -5.44 -7.70 -18.60
CA PHE A 34 -4.23 -7.20 -17.96
C PHE A 34 -3.47 -6.23 -18.88
N GLU A 35 -3.24 -6.60 -20.13
CA GLU A 35 -2.53 -5.75 -21.10
C GLU A 35 -3.29 -4.43 -21.32
N TRP A 36 -4.62 -4.48 -21.44
CA TRP A 36 -5.44 -3.27 -21.52
C TRP A 36 -5.34 -2.37 -20.29
N LEU A 37 -5.34 -2.94 -19.08
CA LEU A 37 -5.11 -2.16 -17.85
C LEU A 37 -3.72 -1.51 -17.85
N ASN A 38 -2.72 -2.23 -18.34
CA ASN A 38 -1.35 -1.72 -18.44
C ASN A 38 -1.25 -0.57 -19.44
N ASP A 39 -1.96 -0.65 -20.55
CA ASP A 39 -2.05 0.43 -21.53
C ASP A 39 -2.75 1.68 -20.95
N LEU A 40 -3.83 1.49 -20.15
CA LEU A 40 -4.49 2.60 -19.48
C LEU A 40 -3.59 3.31 -18.45
N ILE A 41 -2.70 2.58 -17.80
CA ILE A 41 -1.73 3.15 -16.84
C ILE A 41 -0.70 4.04 -17.57
N ASP A 42 -0.38 3.74 -18.82
CA ASP A 42 0.52 4.54 -19.65
C ASP A 42 -0.15 5.74 -20.31
N ASP A 43 -1.47 5.82 -20.26
CA ASP A 43 -2.24 6.88 -20.88
C ASP A 43 -2.49 8.03 -19.88
N GLU A 44 -1.82 9.16 -20.13
CA GLU A 44 -1.92 10.36 -19.27
C GLU A 44 -3.33 10.98 -19.22
N GLU A 45 -4.26 10.57 -20.09
CA GLU A 45 -5.66 11.05 -20.07
C GLU A 45 -6.43 10.47 -18.88
N TYR A 46 -6.00 9.35 -18.30
CA TYR A 46 -6.70 8.68 -17.21
C TYR A 46 -6.05 8.93 -15.85
N ASN A 47 -6.91 9.09 -14.85
CA ASN A 47 -6.45 9.18 -13.47
C ASN A 47 -5.96 7.81 -13.00
N LEU A 48 -4.66 7.71 -12.75
CA LEU A 48 -3.97 6.47 -12.35
C LEU A 48 -4.67 5.76 -11.18
N SER A 49 -5.08 6.51 -10.15
CA SER A 49 -5.75 5.92 -8.98
C SER A 49 -7.10 5.28 -9.31
N SER A 50 -7.79 5.77 -10.35
CA SER A 50 -9.10 5.26 -10.78
C SER A 50 -8.99 3.97 -11.57
N ILE A 51 -7.86 3.73 -12.24
CA ILE A 51 -7.64 2.52 -13.05
C ILE A 51 -7.65 1.26 -12.16
N PHE A 52 -7.10 1.34 -10.95
CA PHE A 52 -7.08 0.20 -10.03
C PHE A 52 -8.46 -0.24 -9.53
N ARG A 53 -9.51 0.59 -9.68
CA ARG A 53 -10.91 0.17 -9.45
C ARG A 53 -11.40 -0.85 -10.46
N LEU A 54 -10.79 -0.89 -11.66
CA LEU A 54 -11.16 -1.83 -12.71
C LEU A 54 -10.64 -3.24 -12.44
N VAL A 55 -9.67 -3.40 -11.52
CA VAL A 55 -9.14 -4.73 -11.16
C VAL A 55 -10.21 -5.55 -10.44
N PRO A 56 -10.66 -6.68 -11.01
CA PRO A 56 -11.77 -7.44 -10.47
C PRO A 56 -11.47 -8.01 -9.08
N ASN A 57 -12.51 -8.08 -8.25
CA ASN A 57 -12.51 -8.94 -7.07
C ASN A 57 -13.08 -10.31 -7.48
N PHE A 58 -12.22 -11.22 -7.90
CA PHE A 58 -12.62 -12.51 -8.44
C PHE A 58 -13.41 -13.36 -7.43
N GLU A 59 -13.10 -13.30 -6.14
CA GLU A 59 -13.86 -14.04 -5.13
C GLU A 59 -15.31 -13.53 -5.07
N LEU A 60 -15.50 -12.23 -5.05
CA LEU A 60 -16.84 -11.63 -5.09
C LEU A 60 -17.58 -11.98 -6.40
N CYS A 61 -16.87 -11.98 -7.53
CA CYS A 61 -17.45 -12.37 -8.82
C CYS A 61 -17.93 -13.82 -8.79
N LYS A 62 -17.16 -14.75 -8.21
CA LYS A 62 -17.55 -16.18 -8.08
C LYS A 62 -18.74 -16.35 -7.15
N GLU A 63 -18.79 -15.63 -6.02
CA GLU A 63 -19.92 -15.66 -5.10
C GLU A 63 -21.22 -15.17 -5.74
N GLN A 64 -21.14 -14.14 -6.58
CA GLN A 64 -22.32 -13.58 -7.27
C GLN A 64 -22.75 -14.39 -8.49
N HIS A 65 -21.82 -15.11 -9.12
CA HIS A 65 -22.03 -15.80 -10.39
C HIS A 65 -21.57 -17.26 -10.35
N VAL A 66 -22.15 -18.04 -9.45
CA VAL A 66 -21.76 -19.44 -9.19
C VAL A 66 -21.76 -20.31 -10.45
N SER A 67 -22.70 -20.09 -11.39
CA SER A 67 -22.77 -20.81 -12.66
C SER A 67 -21.57 -20.61 -13.57
N TYR A 68 -20.83 -19.50 -13.37
CA TYR A 68 -19.66 -19.10 -14.18
C TYR A 68 -18.33 -19.30 -13.47
N THR A 69 -18.30 -19.99 -12.35
CA THR A 69 -17.08 -20.13 -11.52
C THR A 69 -15.88 -20.60 -12.34
N LYS A 70 -16.04 -21.62 -13.20
CA LYS A 70 -14.95 -22.13 -14.05
C LYS A 70 -14.47 -21.08 -15.06
N PHE A 71 -15.38 -20.34 -15.67
CA PHE A 71 -15.04 -19.26 -16.59
C PHE A 71 -14.26 -18.16 -15.87
N ILE A 72 -14.74 -17.75 -14.67
CA ILE A 72 -14.09 -16.75 -13.82
C ILE A 72 -12.71 -17.24 -13.37
N ASP A 73 -12.56 -18.52 -13.00
CA ASP A 73 -11.26 -19.10 -12.63
C ASP A 73 -10.25 -19.04 -13.77
N ASN A 74 -10.66 -19.37 -14.99
CA ASN A 74 -9.77 -19.32 -16.14
C ASN A 74 -9.41 -17.88 -16.53
N PHE A 75 -10.36 -16.94 -16.46
CA PHE A 75 -10.09 -15.51 -16.63
C PHE A 75 -9.11 -15.00 -15.58
N GLN A 76 -9.35 -15.32 -14.31
CA GLN A 76 -8.46 -14.99 -13.20
C GLN A 76 -7.05 -15.54 -13.44
N ASN A 77 -6.92 -16.80 -13.85
CA ASN A 77 -5.62 -17.41 -14.14
C ASN A 77 -4.86 -16.66 -15.23
N GLY A 78 -5.53 -16.29 -16.32
CA GLY A 78 -4.92 -15.51 -17.40
C GLY A 78 -4.43 -14.15 -16.92
N PHE A 79 -5.26 -13.44 -16.16
CA PHE A 79 -4.92 -12.13 -15.57
C PHE A 79 -3.75 -12.23 -14.59
N GLU A 80 -3.82 -13.16 -13.63
CA GLU A 80 -2.84 -13.28 -12.56
C GLU A 80 -1.48 -13.81 -13.03
N ASN A 81 -1.44 -14.64 -14.06
CA ASN A 81 -0.18 -15.06 -14.68
C ASN A 81 0.57 -13.86 -15.26
N LYS A 82 -0.15 -12.93 -15.88
CA LYS A 82 0.44 -11.68 -16.35
C LYS A 82 0.86 -10.77 -15.20
N LEU A 83 0.01 -10.64 -14.20
CA LEU A 83 0.27 -9.79 -13.03
C LEU A 83 1.54 -10.21 -12.25
N LYS A 84 1.85 -11.52 -12.21
CA LYS A 84 3.06 -12.04 -11.55
C LYS A 84 4.34 -11.72 -12.28
N GLU A 85 4.29 -11.66 -13.60
CA GLU A 85 5.49 -11.63 -14.46
C GLU A 85 5.71 -10.26 -15.10
N LYS A 86 4.65 -9.47 -15.28
CA LYS A 86 4.70 -8.22 -16.02
C LYS A 86 4.67 -7.00 -15.11
N VAL A 87 5.38 -5.97 -15.53
CA VAL A 87 5.37 -4.67 -14.86
C VAL A 87 4.01 -4.02 -15.01
N LEU A 88 3.48 -3.52 -13.90
CA LEU A 88 2.18 -2.84 -13.86
C LEU A 88 2.21 -1.59 -12.99
N ILE A 89 2.96 -1.62 -11.88
CA ILE A 89 2.90 -0.58 -10.87
C ILE A 89 3.89 0.53 -11.22
N PRO A 90 3.42 1.75 -11.50
CA PRO A 90 4.28 2.91 -11.65
C PRO A 90 5.08 3.17 -10.37
N VAL A 91 6.37 3.42 -10.55
CA VAL A 91 7.32 3.77 -9.50
C VAL A 91 8.04 5.06 -9.90
N GLU A 92 8.89 5.59 -9.02
CA GLU A 92 9.62 6.82 -9.30
C GLU A 92 10.43 6.75 -10.61
N GLY A 93 10.49 7.87 -11.35
CA GLY A 93 11.29 8.03 -12.56
C GLY A 93 10.69 7.41 -13.81
N GLU A 94 9.37 7.47 -13.98
CA GLU A 94 8.64 6.98 -15.19
C GLU A 94 8.85 5.50 -15.46
N LYS A 95 9.20 4.74 -14.46
CA LYS A 95 9.38 3.30 -14.53
C LYS A 95 8.15 2.59 -13.99
N LYS A 96 8.02 1.32 -14.36
CA LYS A 96 7.05 0.40 -13.75
C LYS A 96 7.79 -0.78 -13.12
N ASN A 97 7.17 -1.36 -12.11
CA ASN A 97 7.66 -2.59 -11.49
C ASN A 97 6.55 -3.64 -11.42
N ILE A 98 6.92 -4.89 -11.21
CA ILE A 98 5.94 -5.93 -10.93
C ILE A 98 5.33 -5.67 -9.53
N LEU A 99 4.08 -6.06 -9.35
CA LEU A 99 3.37 -5.79 -8.10
C LEU A 99 4.07 -6.38 -6.88
N SER A 100 4.62 -7.60 -7.04
CA SER A 100 5.33 -8.29 -5.96
C SER A 100 6.69 -7.68 -5.60
N ASP A 101 7.19 -6.69 -6.34
CA ASP A 101 8.45 -5.98 -6.06
C ASP A 101 8.19 -4.52 -5.65
N THR A 102 6.99 -4.25 -5.14
CA THR A 102 6.62 -2.94 -4.61
C THR A 102 6.18 -3.01 -3.15
N ILE A 103 6.50 -1.98 -2.38
CA ILE A 103 6.10 -1.86 -0.97
C ILE A 103 4.68 -1.33 -0.88
N LEU A 104 3.84 -1.95 -0.07
CA LEU A 104 2.57 -1.37 0.39
C LEU A 104 2.76 -0.71 1.75
N ASP A 105 2.68 0.59 1.82
CA ASP A 105 2.69 1.33 3.09
C ASP A 105 1.25 1.54 3.60
N THR A 106 0.83 0.73 4.56
CA THR A 106 -0.49 0.85 5.20
C THR A 106 -0.54 1.90 6.31
N THR A 107 0.60 2.49 6.65
CA THR A 107 0.67 3.52 7.69
C THR A 107 0.39 4.92 7.15
N GLY A 108 0.66 5.16 5.90
CA GLY A 108 0.68 6.47 5.27
C GLY A 108 1.92 7.30 5.60
N PHE A 109 2.97 6.68 6.14
CA PHE A 109 4.21 7.36 6.49
C PHE A 109 4.93 7.91 5.26
N THR A 110 4.91 7.14 4.15
CA THR A 110 5.54 7.53 2.88
C THR A 110 4.69 8.47 2.02
N SER A 111 3.36 8.53 2.27
CA SER A 111 2.43 9.41 1.53
C SER A 111 2.22 10.77 2.20
N SER A 112 2.76 10.99 3.40
CA SER A 112 2.53 12.17 4.24
C SER A 112 3.58 13.28 4.09
N GLU A 113 4.49 13.17 3.11
CA GLU A 113 5.60 14.11 2.87
C GLU A 113 6.57 14.30 4.08
N ILE A 114 6.46 13.42 5.09
CA ILE A 114 7.30 13.47 6.29
C ILE A 114 8.69 12.95 5.99
N ILE A 115 8.76 11.93 5.15
CA ILE A 115 10.01 11.27 4.76
C ILE A 115 10.12 11.25 3.24
N THR A 116 11.29 11.57 2.72
CA THR A 116 11.59 11.39 1.30
C THR A 116 11.80 9.90 0.98
N ASP A 117 11.61 9.51 -0.26
CA ASP A 117 11.88 8.13 -0.69
C ASP A 117 13.32 7.72 -0.41
N GLU A 118 14.29 8.61 -0.69
CA GLU A 118 15.71 8.38 -0.40
C GLU A 118 15.95 8.10 1.09
N ASP A 119 15.38 8.93 1.97
CA ASP A 119 15.50 8.74 3.41
C ASP A 119 14.77 7.47 3.86
N PHE A 120 13.59 7.17 3.30
CA PHE A 120 12.85 5.94 3.62
C PHE A 120 13.69 4.70 3.32
N TYR A 121 14.27 4.58 2.13
CA TYR A 121 15.14 3.46 1.78
C TYR A 121 16.38 3.39 2.67
N LYS A 122 16.98 4.53 2.98
CA LYS A 122 18.16 4.60 3.84
C LYS A 122 17.91 4.14 5.27
N VAL A 123 16.75 4.49 5.83
CA VAL A 123 16.42 4.16 7.23
C VAL A 123 15.84 2.76 7.37
N THR A 124 15.08 2.29 6.38
CA THR A 124 14.45 0.94 6.41
C THR A 124 15.36 -0.16 5.89
N GLY A 125 16.25 0.18 4.95
CA GLY A 125 17.07 -0.80 4.23
C GLY A 125 16.30 -1.57 3.17
N TYR A 126 15.07 -1.17 2.82
CA TYR A 126 14.33 -1.79 1.72
C TYR A 126 15.08 -1.59 0.39
N VAL A 127 15.06 -2.63 -0.44
CA VAL A 127 15.65 -2.63 -1.80
C VAL A 127 14.59 -2.68 -2.90
N ILE A 128 13.32 -2.89 -2.52
CA ILE A 128 12.16 -2.90 -3.40
C ILE A 128 11.51 -1.52 -3.46
N SER A 129 10.83 -1.23 -4.55
CA SER A 129 10.36 0.12 -4.85
C SER A 129 9.09 0.50 -4.09
N LEU A 130 8.97 1.78 -3.74
CA LEU A 130 7.69 2.40 -3.40
C LEU A 130 6.89 2.66 -4.70
N PRO A 131 5.56 2.52 -4.68
CA PRO A 131 4.72 2.99 -5.77
C PRO A 131 4.85 4.50 -5.98
N ALA A 132 4.49 4.99 -7.15
CA ALA A 132 4.43 6.42 -7.44
C ALA A 132 3.56 7.15 -6.38
N ASN A 133 3.92 8.40 -6.05
CA ASN A 133 3.31 9.17 -4.97
C ASN A 133 1.77 9.24 -5.07
N GLU A 134 1.23 9.38 -6.26
CA GLU A 134 -0.20 9.46 -6.53
C GLU A 134 -0.99 8.17 -6.22
N LEU A 135 -0.29 7.05 -6.07
CA LEU A 135 -0.87 5.77 -5.65
C LEU A 135 -0.82 5.56 -4.13
N ARG A 136 0.11 6.23 -3.44
CA ARG A 136 0.29 6.05 -2.00
C ARG A 136 -0.88 6.68 -1.23
N GLY A 137 -1.44 5.93 -0.29
CA GLY A 137 -2.64 6.36 0.45
C GLY A 137 -3.94 6.27 -0.36
N ASN A 138 -3.89 5.76 -1.63
CA ASN A 138 -5.10 5.52 -2.40
C ASN A 138 -5.76 4.20 -2.00
N ALA A 139 -6.95 4.28 -1.43
CA ALA A 139 -7.65 3.12 -0.85
C ALA A 139 -7.97 2.01 -1.86
N ASP A 140 -8.23 2.34 -3.13
CA ASP A 140 -8.55 1.36 -4.16
C ASP A 140 -7.28 0.62 -4.61
N PHE A 141 -6.19 1.35 -4.80
CA PHE A 141 -4.88 0.78 -5.09
C PHE A 141 -4.39 -0.12 -3.93
N GLU A 142 -4.44 0.39 -2.69
CA GLU A 142 -4.01 -0.36 -1.51
C GLU A 142 -4.78 -1.68 -1.33
N LYS A 143 -6.09 -1.69 -1.58
CA LYS A 143 -6.89 -2.93 -1.54
C LYS A 143 -6.43 -3.95 -2.57
N VAL A 144 -6.15 -3.51 -3.79
CA VAL A 144 -5.66 -4.38 -4.87
C VAL A 144 -4.28 -4.92 -4.51
N GLN A 145 -3.34 -4.04 -4.15
CA GLN A 145 -1.98 -4.41 -3.82
C GLN A 145 -1.94 -5.37 -2.63
N LYS A 146 -2.66 -5.07 -1.54
CA LYS A 146 -2.72 -5.92 -0.35
C LYS A 146 -3.20 -7.33 -0.69
N ARG A 147 -4.33 -7.43 -1.39
CA ARG A 147 -4.91 -8.73 -1.79
C ARG A 147 -3.90 -9.59 -2.53
N TYR A 148 -3.20 -9.03 -3.52
CA TYR A 148 -2.26 -9.80 -4.31
C TYR A 148 -0.94 -10.08 -3.58
N LEU A 149 -0.44 -9.17 -2.74
CA LEU A 149 0.72 -9.44 -1.88
C LEU A 149 0.43 -10.59 -0.91
N GLU A 150 -0.77 -10.64 -0.32
CA GLU A 150 -1.21 -11.74 0.53
C GLU A 150 -1.33 -13.05 -0.25
N GLN A 151 -1.96 -13.02 -1.43
CA GLN A 151 -2.13 -14.18 -2.31
C GLN A 151 -0.79 -14.74 -2.82
N PHE A 152 0.18 -13.88 -3.11
CA PHE A 152 1.52 -14.27 -3.56
C PHE A 152 2.49 -14.55 -2.42
N GLN A 153 2.02 -14.55 -1.17
CA GLN A 153 2.81 -14.80 0.04
C GLN A 153 3.98 -13.81 0.20
N LYS A 154 3.70 -12.53 -0.07
CA LYS A 154 4.65 -11.40 -0.02
C LYS A 154 4.30 -10.41 1.10
N GLN A 155 3.82 -10.91 2.26
CA GLN A 155 3.42 -10.07 3.39
C GLN A 155 4.58 -9.24 3.95
N GLU A 156 5.82 -9.66 3.77
CA GLU A 156 7.02 -8.90 4.16
C GLU A 156 7.17 -7.56 3.42
N GLN A 157 6.42 -7.37 2.34
CA GLN A 157 6.38 -6.12 1.57
C GLN A 157 5.29 -5.15 2.05
N ILE A 158 4.48 -5.56 3.02
CA ILE A 158 3.47 -4.71 3.64
C ILE A 158 4.12 -4.00 4.83
N PHE A 159 4.35 -2.70 4.69
CA PHE A 159 4.86 -1.86 5.77
C PHE A 159 3.70 -1.45 6.69
N THR A 160 3.76 -1.94 7.92
CA THR A 160 2.70 -1.80 8.93
C THR A 160 3.14 -0.90 10.08
N LYS A 161 2.21 -0.61 11.00
CA LYS A 161 2.51 0.11 12.24
C LYS A 161 3.56 -0.62 13.08
N GLU A 162 3.55 -1.94 13.09
CA GLU A 162 4.54 -2.77 13.79
C GLU A 162 5.93 -2.62 13.18
N ASN A 163 6.03 -2.51 11.85
CA ASN A 163 7.27 -2.20 11.17
C ASN A 163 7.77 -0.80 11.56
N LEU A 164 6.88 0.19 11.61
CA LEU A 164 7.23 1.56 12.03
C LEU A 164 7.69 1.60 13.50
N LEU A 165 7.03 0.86 14.40
CA LEU A 165 7.45 0.68 15.79
C LEU A 165 8.85 0.05 15.88
N SER A 166 9.11 -0.97 15.07
CA SER A 166 10.42 -1.64 15.02
C SER A 166 11.49 -0.74 14.43
N LEU A 167 11.12 0.12 13.48
CA LEU A 167 12.01 1.08 12.85
C LEU A 167 12.55 2.11 13.87
N CYS A 168 11.80 2.44 14.91
CA CYS A 168 12.27 3.33 15.98
C CYS A 168 13.53 2.81 16.72
N ASP A 169 13.79 1.52 16.67
CA ASP A 169 15.00 0.91 17.25
C ASP A 169 16.17 0.85 16.24
N ASN A 170 15.94 1.22 14.98
CA ASN A 170 16.97 1.23 13.95
C ASN A 170 17.88 2.45 14.09
N SER A 171 19.19 2.24 14.09
CA SER A 171 20.18 3.32 14.27
C SER A 171 20.15 4.38 13.18
N ASN A 172 19.80 4.05 11.94
CA ASN A 172 19.68 5.02 10.85
C ASN A 172 18.44 5.88 11.03
N PHE A 173 17.33 5.29 11.45
CA PHE A 173 16.11 6.04 11.75
C PHE A 173 16.27 6.94 12.97
N GLN A 174 16.95 6.49 14.03
CA GLN A 174 17.28 7.32 15.17
C GLN A 174 18.14 8.52 14.77
N LYS A 175 19.15 8.33 13.90
CA LYS A 175 19.94 9.45 13.35
C LYS A 175 19.08 10.41 12.52
N TRP A 176 18.11 9.89 11.78
CA TRP A 176 17.17 10.71 11.03
C TRP A 176 16.28 11.54 11.97
N LEU A 177 15.78 10.94 13.06
CA LEU A 177 15.00 11.62 14.10
C LEU A 177 15.80 12.65 14.92
N GLN A 178 17.13 12.61 14.94
CA GLN A 178 17.95 13.61 15.63
C GLN A 178 17.96 14.99 14.94
N LYS A 179 17.43 15.10 13.73
CA LYS A 179 17.15 16.38 13.08
C LYS A 179 15.81 16.92 13.57
N THR A 180 15.80 18.18 14.04
CA THR A 180 14.61 18.79 14.67
C THR A 180 13.39 18.77 13.75
N GLU A 181 13.58 19.10 12.46
CA GLU A 181 12.49 19.13 11.47
C GLU A 181 11.87 17.75 11.29
N HIS A 182 12.70 16.70 11.16
CA HIS A 182 12.23 15.33 10.98
C HIS A 182 11.52 14.80 12.24
N ASN A 183 12.06 15.13 13.42
CA ASN A 183 11.45 14.73 14.70
C ASN A 183 10.07 15.36 14.87
N ASN A 184 9.96 16.67 14.66
CA ASN A 184 8.69 17.38 14.76
C ASN A 184 7.67 16.85 13.76
N ALA A 185 8.07 16.59 12.50
CA ALA A 185 7.19 16.01 11.49
C ALA A 185 6.72 14.61 11.89
N PHE A 186 7.61 13.76 12.38
CA PHE A 186 7.28 12.41 12.84
C PHE A 186 6.34 12.43 14.04
N LEU A 187 6.59 13.26 15.05
CA LEU A 187 5.71 13.38 16.22
C LEU A 187 4.32 13.92 15.82
N SER A 188 4.26 14.90 14.94
CA SER A 188 2.98 15.41 14.40
C SER A 188 2.23 14.32 13.65
N PHE A 189 2.91 13.48 12.88
CA PHE A 189 2.30 12.33 12.22
C PHE A 189 1.71 11.34 13.22
N LEU A 190 2.45 10.97 14.26
CA LEU A 190 1.95 10.05 15.29
C LEU A 190 0.75 10.63 16.05
N ILE A 191 0.73 11.94 16.31
CA ILE A 191 -0.42 12.64 16.90
C ILE A 191 -1.62 12.58 15.98
N ASN A 192 -1.46 12.92 14.70
CA ASN A 192 -2.55 12.92 13.72
C ASN A 192 -3.14 11.51 13.48
N LYS A 193 -2.33 10.46 13.66
CA LYS A 193 -2.77 9.05 13.59
C LYS A 193 -3.29 8.51 14.94
N GLU A 194 -3.26 9.31 15.99
CA GLU A 194 -3.59 8.88 17.38
C GLU A 194 -2.72 7.70 17.86
N TRP A 195 -1.48 7.61 17.38
CA TRP A 195 -0.56 6.51 17.69
C TRP A 195 0.51 6.85 18.73
N LEU A 196 0.60 8.10 19.15
CA LEU A 196 1.69 8.54 20.03
C LEU A 196 1.82 7.71 21.30
N SER A 197 0.68 7.27 21.88
CA SER A 197 0.66 6.40 23.07
C SER A 197 1.32 5.04 22.86
N ASP A 198 1.26 4.48 21.65
CA ASP A 198 1.85 3.19 21.32
C ASP A 198 3.39 3.29 21.19
N PHE A 199 3.87 4.49 20.89
CA PHE A 199 5.29 4.81 20.73
C PHE A 199 5.97 5.37 21.98
N ASN A 200 5.26 5.48 23.11
CA ASN A 200 5.75 6.12 24.34
C ASN A 200 7.01 5.45 24.94
N LYS A 201 7.21 4.15 24.68
CA LYS A 201 8.38 3.36 25.12
C LYS A 201 9.54 3.40 24.11
N LYS A 202 9.38 4.09 23.00
CA LYS A 202 10.43 4.25 21.99
C LYS A 202 11.18 5.56 22.20
N ALA A 203 12.49 5.54 21.96
CA ALA A 203 13.31 6.74 22.04
C ALA A 203 13.11 7.61 20.79
N ILE A 204 12.03 8.39 20.78
CA ILE A 204 11.60 9.20 19.64
C ILE A 204 11.53 10.70 19.97
N PHE A 205 11.65 11.09 21.22
CA PHE A 205 11.53 12.47 21.64
C PHE A 205 12.90 13.13 21.68
N LEU A 206 13.11 14.18 20.90
CA LEU A 206 14.38 14.84 20.76
C LEU A 206 14.59 15.87 21.90
N GLY A 207 15.60 15.66 22.73
CA GLY A 207 16.01 16.62 23.74
C GLY A 207 16.91 17.73 23.19
N GLU A 208 17.14 18.77 23.98
CA GLU A 208 18.00 19.92 23.63
C GLU A 208 19.45 19.51 23.30
N ASN A 209 19.92 18.44 23.94
CA ASN A 209 21.26 17.88 23.72
C ASN A 209 21.35 16.99 22.45
N LYS A 210 20.31 16.98 21.61
CA LYS A 210 20.20 16.14 20.40
C LYS A 210 20.18 14.63 20.66
N SER A 211 19.91 14.21 21.89
CA SER A 211 19.67 12.81 22.22
C SER A 211 18.17 12.48 22.14
N LEU A 212 17.85 11.24 21.80
CA LEU A 212 16.48 10.74 21.77
C LEU A 212 16.13 10.09 23.10
N TYR A 213 14.92 10.32 23.58
CA TYR A 213 14.39 9.86 24.86
C TYR A 213 13.06 9.16 24.66
N THR A 214 12.70 8.31 25.62
CA THR A 214 11.35 7.77 25.77
C THR A 214 10.46 8.76 26.54
N ALA A 215 9.14 8.61 26.47
CA ALA A 215 8.22 9.57 27.11
C ALA A 215 8.43 9.72 28.62
N ASP A 216 8.80 8.65 29.32
CA ASP A 216 9.07 8.64 30.76
C ASP A 216 10.41 9.30 31.15
N GLN A 217 11.27 9.59 30.18
CA GLN A 217 12.56 10.25 30.40
C GLN A 217 12.51 11.77 30.11
N ILE A 218 11.35 12.28 29.68
CA ILE A 218 11.24 13.70 29.30
C ILE A 218 10.72 14.51 30.47
N PHE A 219 11.42 15.59 30.75
CA PHE A 219 11.00 16.61 31.70
C PHE A 219 10.74 17.93 30.95
N PHE A 220 9.52 18.44 31.04
CA PHE A 220 9.17 19.73 30.45
C PHE A 220 9.39 20.86 31.45
N ASN A 221 9.97 21.96 31.00
CA ASN A 221 9.98 23.20 31.79
C ASN A 221 8.59 23.87 31.60
N ILE A 222 7.69 23.58 32.53
CA ILE A 222 6.28 24.01 32.50
C ILE A 222 6.12 25.54 32.38
N ASP A 223 7.04 26.32 32.91
CA ASP A 223 6.93 27.78 32.91
C ASP A 223 7.19 28.41 31.53
N GLN A 224 7.93 27.72 30.66
CA GLN A 224 8.29 28.22 29.33
C GLN A 224 7.31 27.83 28.22
N TYR A 225 6.52 26.76 28.42
CA TYR A 225 5.70 26.14 27.37
C TYR A 225 4.26 25.85 27.81
N LYS A 226 3.68 26.70 28.67
CA LYS A 226 2.37 26.46 29.28
C LYS A 226 1.25 26.20 28.27
N ASP A 227 1.23 26.91 27.16
CA ASP A 227 0.16 26.82 26.16
C ASP A 227 0.37 25.61 25.21
N ASP A 228 1.61 25.32 24.84
CA ASP A 228 1.96 24.18 23.98
C ASP A 228 1.82 22.84 24.71
N ILE A 229 2.14 22.82 26.01
CA ILE A 229 2.00 21.65 26.86
C ILE A 229 0.54 21.31 27.10
N ALA A 230 -0.37 22.28 27.24
CA ALA A 230 -1.79 22.02 27.42
C ALA A 230 -2.39 21.26 26.21
N ALA A 231 -1.99 21.62 24.98
CA ALA A 231 -2.37 20.88 23.80
C ALA A 231 -1.77 19.48 23.72
N PHE A 232 -0.52 19.31 24.18
CA PHE A 232 0.18 18.02 24.21
C PHE A 232 -0.40 17.06 25.25
N ILE A 233 -0.67 17.56 26.47
CA ILE A 233 -1.24 16.76 27.60
C ILE A 233 -2.61 16.19 27.26
N HIS A 234 -3.44 16.91 26.49
CA HIS A 234 -4.73 16.39 26.04
C HIS A 234 -4.65 15.17 25.10
N HIS A 235 -3.50 14.93 24.49
CA HIS A 235 -3.26 13.82 23.55
C HIS A 235 -2.45 12.68 24.16
N VAL A 236 -1.89 12.85 25.37
CA VAL A 236 -1.08 11.83 26.07
C VAL A 236 -1.78 11.48 27.39
N PRO A 237 -2.59 10.42 27.46
CA PRO A 237 -3.45 10.11 28.62
C PRO A 237 -2.72 9.74 29.91
N TYR A 238 -1.40 9.79 29.96
CA TYR A 238 -0.58 9.40 31.12
C TYR A 238 0.18 10.54 31.78
N LEU A 239 -0.09 11.78 31.42
CA LEU A 239 0.56 12.97 32.02
C LEU A 239 -0.40 13.81 32.89
N SER A 240 -1.51 13.21 33.34
CA SER A 240 -2.44 13.83 34.32
C SER A 240 -2.15 13.39 35.73
#